data_68e2d85e5ffe0135e0200dd96622a40a
#
_entry.id   68e2d85e5ffe0135e0200dd96622a40a
#
_cell.length_a   1.000
_cell.length_b   1.000
_cell.length_c   1.000
_cell.angle_alpha   90.00
_cell.angle_beta   90.00
_cell.angle_gamma   90.00
#
_symmetry.space_group_name_H-M   'P 1'
#
loop_
_entity.id
_entity.type
_entity.pdbx_description
1 polymer ?
#
loop_
_entity_poly.entity_id
_entity_poly.type
_entity_poly.pdbx_seq_one_letter_code
_entity_poly.pdbx_strand_id
1 'polypeptide(L)'
;MKYWLGVVSRDHVRRGVELGIAQIRHGKRTGLARMRSGDWLVYYSPRPSLGSKEQLQAFTAIGEIADEEIWQADEGDFKPWRRRVHYFVEATETPIRPLIGDLDLTSAPNWGYQLRRGLLSLSEADFTVVRSAMGATRGSTRGAARGAT
;
A
#
# COMPACT_ATOMS: atom_id res chain seq x y z
N MET A 1 11.49 5.55 -11.29
CA MET A 1 10.20 5.26 -10.63
C MET A 1 10.22 3.84 -10.08
N LYS A 2 9.79 3.70 -8.86
CA LYS A 2 9.70 2.40 -8.20
C LYS A 2 8.29 2.11 -7.77
N TYR A 3 8.04 0.81 -7.54
CA TYR A 3 6.74 0.31 -7.12
C TYR A 3 6.93 -0.42 -5.79
N TRP A 4 6.15 -0.02 -4.79
CA TRP A 4 6.31 -0.51 -3.42
C TRP A 4 5.08 -1.29 -2.99
N LEU A 5 5.28 -2.33 -2.21
CA LEU A 5 4.21 -3.08 -1.57
C LEU A 5 4.36 -2.95 -0.06
N GLY A 6 3.36 -2.35 0.58
CA GLY A 6 3.29 -2.28 2.02
C GLY A 6 2.35 -3.36 2.54
N VAL A 7 2.71 -4.02 3.63
CA VAL A 7 1.90 -5.07 4.22
C VAL A 7 1.33 -4.54 5.53
N VAL A 8 0.04 -4.25 5.53
CA VAL A 8 -0.64 -3.59 6.63
C VAL A 8 -2.08 -4.11 6.70
N SER A 9 -2.65 -4.24 7.91
CA SER A 9 -4.04 -4.67 8.05
C SER A 9 -4.98 -3.67 7.37
N ARG A 10 -6.14 -4.17 6.91
CA ARG A 10 -7.09 -3.35 6.14
C ARG A 10 -7.56 -2.12 6.89
N ASP A 11 -7.82 -2.25 8.19
CA ASP A 11 -8.28 -1.11 8.98
C ASP A 11 -7.30 0.05 8.96
N HIS A 12 -6.00 -0.26 9.11
CA HIS A 12 -4.95 0.76 9.05
C HIS A 12 -4.82 1.35 7.65
N VAL A 13 -4.95 0.51 6.62
CA VAL A 13 -4.92 0.99 5.24
C VAL A 13 -6.06 1.97 4.99
N ARG A 14 -7.27 1.63 5.41
CA ARG A 14 -8.44 2.51 5.21
C ARG A 14 -8.26 3.85 5.91
N ARG A 15 -7.69 3.83 7.13
CA ARG A 15 -7.38 5.08 7.82
C ARG A 15 -6.35 5.89 7.06
N GLY A 16 -5.32 5.23 6.52
CA GLY A 16 -4.31 5.92 5.70
C GLY A 16 -4.91 6.56 4.46
N VAL A 17 -5.83 5.86 3.81
CA VAL A 17 -6.52 6.41 2.64
C VAL A 17 -7.34 7.63 3.01
N GLU A 18 -8.08 7.58 4.11
CA GLU A 18 -8.86 8.71 4.58
C GLU A 18 -7.99 9.93 4.87
N LEU A 19 -6.81 9.72 5.45
CA LEU A 19 -5.88 10.79 5.80
C LEU A 19 -4.97 11.19 4.64
N GLY A 20 -4.95 10.41 3.56
CA GLY A 20 -4.07 10.69 2.42
C GLY A 20 -2.60 10.45 2.72
N ILE A 21 -2.28 9.46 3.55
CA ILE A 21 -0.92 9.23 4.01
C ILE A 21 -0.51 7.75 3.91
N ALA A 22 0.81 7.53 3.92
CA ALA A 22 1.40 6.22 4.14
C ALA A 22 2.03 6.19 5.53
N GLN A 23 1.78 5.10 6.23
CA GLN A 23 2.36 4.80 7.52
C GLN A 23 2.59 3.30 7.54
N ILE A 24 3.85 2.87 7.61
CA ILE A 24 4.22 1.47 7.44
C ILE A 24 5.11 1.02 8.59
N ARG A 25 5.21 -0.28 8.76
CA ARG A 25 6.12 -0.91 9.72
C ARG A 25 6.01 -0.27 11.11
N HIS A 26 4.78 -0.15 11.61
CA HIS A 26 4.50 0.43 12.94
C HIS A 26 4.96 1.89 13.06
N GLY A 27 4.87 2.63 11.98
CA GLY A 27 5.18 4.06 12.00
C GLY A 27 6.66 4.40 11.92
N LYS A 28 7.50 3.47 11.50
CA LYS A 28 8.94 3.73 11.36
C LYS A 28 9.24 4.56 10.12
N ARG A 29 10.30 5.37 10.21
CA ARG A 29 10.67 6.29 9.15
C ARG A 29 11.43 5.61 8.00
N THR A 30 12.20 4.57 8.30
CA THR A 30 13.18 4.01 7.36
C THR A 30 12.59 3.64 6.00
N GLY A 31 11.47 2.93 5.99
CA GLY A 31 10.85 2.52 4.72
C GLY A 31 10.33 3.69 3.91
N LEU A 32 9.71 4.66 4.59
CA LEU A 32 9.19 5.86 3.91
C LEU A 32 10.30 6.66 3.26
N ALA A 33 11.46 6.71 3.89
CA ALA A 33 12.60 7.46 3.37
C ALA A 33 13.18 6.87 2.08
N ARG A 34 12.88 5.60 1.80
CA ARG A 34 13.33 4.95 0.56
C ARG A 34 12.49 5.31 -0.65
N MET A 35 11.30 5.85 -0.43
CA MET A 35 10.38 6.20 -1.51
C MET A 35 10.70 7.58 -2.05
N ARG A 36 10.26 7.83 -3.29
CA ARG A 36 10.42 9.11 -3.96
C ARG A 36 9.06 9.59 -4.46
N SER A 37 8.92 10.89 -4.61
CA SER A 37 7.74 11.47 -5.24
C SER A 37 7.52 10.83 -6.60
N GLY A 38 6.30 10.42 -6.88
CA GLY A 38 5.94 9.75 -8.13
C GLY A 38 6.09 8.23 -8.09
N ASP A 39 6.73 7.67 -7.06
CA ASP A 39 6.72 6.22 -6.88
C ASP A 39 5.30 5.77 -6.57
N TRP A 40 5.01 4.51 -6.85
CA TRP A 40 3.71 3.92 -6.55
C TRP A 40 3.77 3.10 -5.27
N LEU A 41 2.67 3.11 -4.54
CA LEU A 41 2.51 2.30 -3.34
C LEU A 41 1.23 1.50 -3.46
N VAL A 42 1.36 0.18 -3.29
CA VAL A 42 0.22 -0.74 -3.19
C VAL A 42 0.24 -1.31 -1.79
N TYR A 43 -0.91 -1.39 -1.14
CA TYR A 43 -1.03 -2.10 0.12
C TYR A 43 -1.62 -3.48 -0.09
N TYR A 44 -1.01 -4.44 0.59
CA TYR A 44 -1.54 -5.79 0.73
C TYR A 44 -1.92 -6.01 2.17
N SER A 45 -3.14 -6.47 2.40
CA SER A 45 -3.64 -6.73 3.76
C SER A 45 -3.89 -8.22 3.93
N PRO A 46 -3.07 -8.89 4.76
CA PRO A 46 -3.30 -10.31 5.03
C PRO A 46 -4.55 -10.53 5.88
N ARG A 47 -4.94 -9.52 6.68
CA ARG A 47 -6.04 -9.61 7.64
C ARG A 47 -6.84 -8.31 7.66
N PRO A 48 -8.13 -8.39 8.11
CA PRO A 48 -8.95 -7.18 8.21
C PRO A 48 -8.44 -6.22 9.29
N SER A 49 -7.92 -6.74 10.40
CA SER A 49 -7.43 -5.93 11.50
C SER A 49 -6.28 -6.64 12.20
N LEU A 50 -5.51 -5.85 12.94
CA LEU A 50 -4.36 -6.37 13.69
C LEU A 50 -4.85 -7.35 14.75
N GLY A 51 -4.23 -8.51 14.80
CA GLY A 51 -4.60 -9.56 15.75
C GLY A 51 -5.80 -10.41 15.35
N SER A 52 -6.47 -10.07 14.26
CA SER A 52 -7.57 -10.89 13.76
C SER A 52 -7.05 -12.24 13.26
N LYS A 53 -7.85 -13.28 13.47
CA LYS A 53 -7.56 -14.61 12.94
C LYS A 53 -8.16 -14.81 11.55
N GLU A 54 -9.03 -13.92 11.13
CA GLU A 54 -9.63 -13.97 9.82
C GLU A 54 -8.60 -13.67 8.75
N GLN A 55 -8.64 -14.41 7.64
CA GLN A 55 -7.74 -14.16 6.51
C GLN A 55 -8.46 -13.28 5.49
N LEU A 56 -7.78 -12.22 5.06
CA LEU A 56 -8.28 -11.37 3.98
C LEU A 56 -7.49 -11.61 2.70
N GLN A 57 -6.18 -11.49 2.77
CA GLN A 57 -5.27 -11.75 1.65
C GLN A 57 -5.64 -11.00 0.37
N ALA A 58 -5.72 -9.68 0.48
CA ALA A 58 -6.16 -8.84 -0.64
C ALA A 58 -5.31 -7.59 -0.75
N PHE A 59 -5.20 -7.07 -1.98
CA PHE A 59 -4.67 -5.74 -2.23
C PHE A 59 -5.77 -4.75 -1.88
N THR A 60 -5.47 -3.81 -0.99
CA THR A 60 -6.49 -2.98 -0.34
C THR A 60 -6.41 -1.50 -0.67
N ALA A 61 -5.31 -1.03 -1.21
CA ALA A 61 -5.20 0.35 -1.68
C ALA A 61 -4.05 0.50 -2.67
N ILE A 62 -4.10 1.54 -3.48
CA ILE A 62 -3.07 1.87 -4.45
C ILE A 62 -3.02 3.39 -4.62
N GLY A 63 -1.82 3.95 -4.69
CA GLY A 63 -1.65 5.38 -4.87
C GLY A 63 -0.24 5.77 -5.26
N GLU A 64 -0.02 7.06 -5.47
CA GLU A 64 1.28 7.63 -5.80
C GLU A 64 1.81 8.44 -4.63
N ILE A 65 3.11 8.33 -4.37
CA ILE A 65 3.78 9.18 -3.39
C ILE A 65 3.71 10.62 -3.90
N ALA A 66 3.13 11.50 -3.10
CA ALA A 66 2.73 12.83 -3.55
C ALA A 66 3.89 13.82 -3.61
N ASP A 67 4.82 13.73 -2.67
CA ASP A 67 5.93 14.68 -2.53
C ASP A 67 7.08 14.03 -1.77
N GLU A 68 8.10 14.83 -1.44
CA GLU A 68 9.29 14.33 -0.74
C GLU A 68 9.22 14.55 0.77
N GLU A 69 8.13 15.09 1.27
CA GLU A 69 8.02 15.39 2.69
C GLU A 69 7.74 14.15 3.53
N ILE A 70 8.48 14.01 4.63
CA ILE A 70 8.24 12.98 5.64
C ILE A 70 8.15 13.72 6.97
N TRP A 71 7.10 13.45 7.74
CA TRP A 71 6.94 14.10 9.04
C TRP A 71 6.53 13.09 10.10
N GLN A 72 6.72 13.47 11.35
CA GLN A 72 6.33 12.66 12.49
C GLN A 72 5.02 13.18 13.06
N ALA A 73 4.01 12.34 13.10
CA ALA A 73 2.73 12.68 13.71
C ALA A 73 2.80 12.46 15.21
N ASP A 74 1.90 13.09 15.93
CA ASP A 74 1.80 12.94 17.38
C ASP A 74 0.41 12.40 17.72
N GLU A 75 0.38 11.14 18.17
CA GLU A 75 -0.85 10.49 18.63
C GLU A 75 -0.66 10.03 20.08
N GLY A 76 -0.17 10.92 20.91
CA GLY A 76 0.10 10.63 22.33
C GLY A 76 1.40 9.86 22.48
N ASP A 77 1.30 8.63 22.98
CA ASP A 77 2.48 7.78 23.16
C ASP A 77 2.99 7.19 21.85
N PHE A 78 2.20 7.29 20.79
CA PHE A 78 2.56 6.80 19.47
C PHE A 78 2.88 7.99 18.56
N LYS A 79 4.09 8.01 17.99
CA LYS A 79 4.55 9.12 17.13
C LYS A 79 5.03 8.56 15.80
N PRO A 80 4.09 8.15 14.96
CA PRO A 80 4.46 7.52 13.69
C PRO A 80 4.98 8.52 12.67
N TRP A 81 5.90 8.06 11.82
CA TRP A 81 6.32 8.82 10.66
C TRP A 81 5.34 8.59 9.52
N ARG A 82 5.09 9.63 8.76
CA ARG A 82 4.09 9.65 7.69
C ARG A 82 4.61 10.33 6.45
N ARG A 83 4.00 9.96 5.33
CA ARG A 83 4.32 10.53 4.03
C ARG A 83 3.03 10.65 3.24
N ARG A 84 2.89 11.71 2.43
CA ARG A 84 1.64 12.00 1.71
C ARG A 84 1.51 11.11 0.48
N VAL A 85 0.30 10.61 0.25
CA VAL A 85 -0.01 9.72 -0.89
C VAL A 85 -1.29 10.18 -1.57
N HIS A 86 -1.27 10.20 -2.89
CA HIS A 86 -2.48 10.41 -3.69
C HIS A 86 -3.08 9.04 -4.01
N TYR A 87 -4.10 8.65 -3.27
CA TYR A 87 -4.74 7.35 -3.43
C TYR A 87 -5.80 7.37 -4.53
N PHE A 88 -5.94 6.22 -5.20
CA PHE A 88 -7.04 6.00 -6.14
C PHE A 88 -8.21 5.45 -5.33
N VAL A 89 -9.10 6.33 -4.87
CA VAL A 89 -10.19 5.95 -3.96
C VAL A 89 -11.22 5.06 -4.62
N GLU A 90 -11.29 5.04 -5.94
CA GLU A 90 -12.21 4.18 -6.69
C GLU A 90 -11.63 2.79 -6.95
N ALA A 91 -10.40 2.53 -6.56
CA ALA A 91 -9.80 1.22 -6.72
C ALA A 91 -10.56 0.19 -5.90
N THR A 92 -10.69 -1.00 -6.45
CA THR A 92 -11.40 -2.10 -5.81
C THR A 92 -10.43 -2.96 -5.03
N GLU A 93 -10.78 -3.29 -3.80
CA GLU A 93 -10.01 -4.28 -3.02
C GLU A 93 -10.04 -5.59 -3.78
N THR A 94 -8.89 -6.19 -3.98
CA THR A 94 -8.72 -7.31 -4.91
C THR A 94 -8.00 -8.47 -4.24
N PRO A 95 -8.64 -9.63 -4.10
CA PRO A 95 -7.98 -10.80 -3.52
C PRO A 95 -6.76 -11.21 -4.34
N ILE A 96 -5.71 -11.68 -3.65
CA ILE A 96 -4.50 -12.10 -4.32
C ILE A 96 -4.66 -13.47 -5.01
N ARG A 97 -5.52 -14.34 -4.48
CA ARG A 97 -5.60 -15.72 -4.96
C ARG A 97 -5.82 -15.86 -6.46
N PRO A 98 -6.75 -15.12 -7.08
CA PRO A 98 -6.91 -15.22 -8.53
C PRO A 98 -5.72 -14.74 -9.33
N LEU A 99 -4.81 -13.98 -8.70
CA LEU A 99 -3.64 -13.41 -9.38
C LEU A 99 -2.37 -14.20 -9.16
N ILE A 100 -2.40 -15.25 -8.33
CA ILE A 100 -1.18 -15.97 -7.94
C ILE A 100 -0.39 -16.47 -9.16
N GLY A 101 -1.08 -16.95 -10.18
CA GLY A 101 -0.42 -17.45 -11.38
C GLY A 101 0.16 -16.36 -12.28
N ASP A 102 -0.18 -15.10 -12.03
CA ASP A 102 0.22 -14.00 -12.89
C ASP A 102 1.30 -13.10 -12.28
N LEU A 103 1.68 -13.34 -11.03
CA LEU A 103 2.59 -12.46 -10.31
C LEU A 103 3.96 -13.13 -10.10
N ASP A 104 5.02 -12.34 -10.32
CA ASP A 104 6.37 -12.77 -9.95
C ASP A 104 6.50 -12.96 -8.45
N LEU A 105 5.85 -12.10 -7.69
CA LEU A 105 5.84 -12.13 -6.22
C LEU A 105 5.44 -13.50 -5.68
N THR A 106 4.50 -14.16 -6.33
CA THR A 106 3.93 -15.41 -5.87
C THR A 106 4.50 -16.64 -6.58
N SER A 107 5.55 -16.46 -7.38
CA SER A 107 6.15 -17.57 -8.14
C SER A 107 6.92 -18.54 -7.26
N ALA A 108 7.44 -18.10 -6.11
CA ALA A 108 8.13 -18.97 -5.17
C ALA A 108 7.14 -19.64 -4.22
N PRO A 109 7.39 -20.92 -3.84
CA PRO A 109 6.45 -21.62 -2.94
C PRO A 109 6.25 -20.95 -1.59
N ASN A 110 7.26 -20.23 -1.10
CA ASN A 110 7.21 -19.58 0.19
C ASN A 110 6.98 -18.07 0.09
N TRP A 111 6.27 -17.63 -0.94
CA TRP A 111 6.09 -16.19 -1.19
C TRP A 111 5.50 -15.44 0.01
N GLY A 112 4.63 -16.09 0.79
CA GLY A 112 4.03 -15.47 1.96
C GLY A 112 5.04 -15.07 3.03
N TYR A 113 6.17 -15.74 3.09
CA TYR A 113 7.22 -15.44 4.07
C TYR A 113 7.82 -14.05 3.83
N GLN A 114 7.98 -13.66 2.57
CA GLN A 114 8.56 -12.36 2.23
C GLN A 114 7.69 -11.21 2.72
N LEU A 115 6.41 -11.42 2.85
CA LEU A 115 5.47 -10.38 3.30
C LEU A 115 5.72 -9.94 4.73
N ARG A 116 6.44 -10.76 5.51
CA ARG A 116 6.80 -10.40 6.90
C ARG A 116 7.73 -9.20 6.96
N ARG A 117 8.37 -8.85 5.86
CA ARG A 117 9.25 -7.68 5.80
C ARG A 117 8.48 -6.37 5.93
N GLY A 118 7.19 -6.38 5.70
CA GLY A 118 6.33 -5.19 5.85
C GLY A 118 6.41 -4.20 4.70
N LEU A 119 7.52 -4.13 4.00
CA LEU A 119 7.69 -3.29 2.82
C LEU A 119 8.59 -4.01 1.82
N LEU A 120 8.12 -4.13 0.59
CA LEU A 120 8.81 -4.83 -0.49
C LEU A 120 8.79 -3.97 -1.74
N SER A 121 9.76 -4.21 -2.64
CA SER A 121 9.67 -3.69 -4.00
C SER A 121 8.81 -4.62 -4.83
N LEU A 122 8.00 -4.04 -5.73
CA LEU A 122 7.30 -4.80 -6.76
C LEU A 122 8.00 -4.61 -8.10
N SER A 123 7.97 -5.64 -8.94
CA SER A 123 8.37 -5.47 -10.32
C SER A 123 7.30 -4.64 -11.06
N GLU A 124 7.70 -4.01 -12.15
CA GLU A 124 6.74 -3.29 -12.98
C GLU A 124 5.66 -4.23 -13.51
N ALA A 125 6.03 -5.45 -13.86
CA ALA A 125 5.07 -6.45 -14.35
C ALA A 125 4.01 -6.75 -13.28
N ASP A 126 4.44 -7.00 -12.05
CA ASP A 126 3.50 -7.26 -10.95
C ASP A 126 2.63 -6.04 -10.67
N PHE A 127 3.22 -4.86 -10.65
CA PHE A 127 2.47 -3.64 -10.42
C PHE A 127 1.38 -3.47 -11.48
N THR A 128 1.70 -3.72 -12.75
CA THR A 128 0.73 -3.60 -13.84
C THR A 128 -0.44 -4.56 -13.65
N VAL A 129 -0.17 -5.80 -13.26
CA VAL A 129 -1.23 -6.78 -13.00
C VAL A 129 -2.14 -6.31 -11.86
N VAL A 130 -1.54 -5.88 -10.75
CA VAL A 130 -2.31 -5.45 -9.58
C VAL A 130 -3.11 -4.19 -9.89
N ARG A 131 -2.48 -3.21 -10.51
CA ARG A 131 -3.13 -1.95 -10.87
C ARG A 131 -4.36 -2.20 -11.75
N SER A 132 -4.20 -3.04 -12.76
CA SER A 132 -5.29 -3.39 -13.67
C SER A 132 -6.41 -4.11 -12.92
N ALA A 133 -6.07 -5.08 -12.08
CA ALA A 133 -7.05 -5.84 -11.31
C ALA A 133 -7.83 -4.96 -10.34
N MET A 134 -7.19 -3.96 -9.75
CA MET A 134 -7.84 -3.02 -8.85
C MET A 134 -8.62 -1.93 -9.58
N GLY A 135 -8.51 -1.84 -10.88
CA GLY A 135 -9.21 -0.82 -11.65
C GLY A 135 -8.62 0.58 -11.52
N ALA A 136 -7.39 0.70 -11.06
CA ALA A 136 -6.71 2.00 -10.90
C ALA A 136 -5.99 2.39 -12.19
N THR A 137 -6.73 2.40 -13.28
CA THR A 137 -6.18 2.69 -14.59
C THR A 137 -6.14 4.20 -14.84
N ARG A 138 -5.49 4.57 -15.96
CA ARG A 138 -5.47 5.98 -16.37
C ARG A 138 -6.90 6.48 -16.48
N GLY A 139 -7.16 7.63 -15.88
CA GLY A 139 -8.49 8.19 -15.85
C GLY A 139 -9.23 7.96 -14.56
N SER A 140 -8.74 7.04 -13.72
CA SER A 140 -9.31 6.84 -12.38
C SER A 140 -9.11 8.08 -11.54
N THR A 141 -10.09 8.35 -10.69
CA THR A 141 -10.04 9.50 -9.82
C THR A 141 -9.13 9.24 -8.62
N ARG A 142 -8.23 10.18 -8.34
CA ARG A 142 -7.35 10.12 -7.18
C ARG A 142 -7.99 10.90 -6.05
N GLY A 143 -8.40 10.18 -4.99
CA GLY A 143 -9.09 10.83 -3.88
C GLY A 143 -8.26 11.90 -3.21
N ALA A 144 -7.02 11.60 -2.85
CA ALA A 144 -6.18 12.57 -2.16
C ALA A 144 -5.81 13.74 -3.05
N ALA A 145 -5.62 13.50 -4.36
CA ALA A 145 -5.34 14.60 -5.29
C ALA A 145 -6.50 15.57 -5.33
N ARG A 146 -7.72 15.07 -5.28
CA ARG A 146 -8.91 15.92 -5.23
C ARG A 146 -9.19 16.35 -3.81
N GLY A 147 -8.97 15.48 -2.86
CA GLY A 147 -9.18 15.80 -1.46
C GLY A 147 -8.24 16.87 -0.96
N ALA A 148 -7.11 17.01 -1.62
CA ALA A 148 -6.19 18.10 -1.31
C ALA A 148 -6.72 19.45 -1.77
N THR A 149 -7.76 19.43 -2.53
CA THR A 149 -8.39 20.66 -2.99
C THR A 149 -9.18 21.32 -1.89
#